data_78bc6d7db9d0e002ede6d49c97193286
#
_entry.id   78bc6d7db9d0e002ede6d49c97193286
#
_cell.length_a   1.000
_cell.length_b   1.000
_cell.length_c   1.000
_cell.angle_alpha   90.00
_cell.angle_beta   90.00
_cell.angle_gamma   90.00
#
_symmetry.space_group_name_H-M   'P 1'
#
loop_
_entity.id
_entity.type
_entity.pdbx_description
1 polymer ?
#
loop_
_entity_poly.entity_id
_entity_poly.type
_entity_poly.pdbx_seq_one_letter_code
_entity_poly.pdbx_strand_id
1 'polypeptide(L)'
;MGVRINVNRSFCPDKLKEGRESRGLTIRELSEKIGLRTHQALSKYENGKSIPPAEVLLSIMNILNLPYDYFFEDGYRQIEKEIVYFRSKANATAKLKRIHEIKISWLISLFDYLETILEFPKSDLPETNINHQEHFMPTDFNDIENIASELRRQWDLNEGPISDITHLFEKHGIVVSLIKSEDFAIDACSRWIGNKLFILVGNERSTPSRIKFTLAHELGH
;
A
#
# COMPACT_ATOMS: atom_id res chain seq x y z
N MET A 1 5.60 -23.29 22.69
CA MET A 1 6.31 -22.00 22.76
C MET A 1 5.30 -20.96 23.17
N GLY A 2 5.39 -20.45 24.41
CA GLY A 2 4.41 -19.47 24.92
C GLY A 2 4.68 -18.09 24.31
N VAL A 3 3.65 -17.50 23.72
CA VAL A 3 3.66 -16.10 23.29
C VAL A 3 3.85 -15.24 24.53
N ARG A 4 5.00 -14.59 24.66
CA ARG A 4 5.22 -13.58 25.70
C ARG A 4 4.33 -12.38 25.36
N ILE A 5 3.20 -12.25 26.05
CA ILE A 5 2.38 -11.06 26.02
C ILE A 5 3.20 -9.96 26.69
N ASN A 6 3.69 -9.02 25.91
CA ASN A 6 4.41 -7.85 26.43
C ASN A 6 3.37 -6.91 27.05
N VAL A 7 3.33 -6.84 28.39
CA VAL A 7 2.26 -6.22 29.18
C VAL A 7 2.28 -4.68 29.14
N ASN A 8 3.17 -4.05 28.36
CA ASN A 8 3.38 -2.60 28.33
C ASN A 8 3.04 -1.93 26.98
N ARG A 9 2.17 -2.53 26.17
CA ARG A 9 1.72 -1.89 24.92
C ARG A 9 0.68 -0.82 25.22
N SER A 10 0.97 0.42 24.81
CA SER A 10 0.03 1.52 24.92
C SER A 10 -0.89 1.59 23.69
N PHE A 11 -2.13 2.03 23.88
CA PHE A 11 -3.05 2.30 22.78
C PHE A 11 -2.45 3.34 21.84
N CYS A 12 -2.47 3.05 20.53
CA CYS A 12 -1.96 3.90 19.47
C CYS A 12 -3.12 4.63 18.74
N PRO A 13 -3.31 5.94 18.99
CA PRO A 13 -4.36 6.73 18.35
C PRO A 13 -4.26 6.77 16.82
N ASP A 14 -3.04 6.82 16.30
CA ASP A 14 -2.78 6.86 14.85
C ASP A 14 -3.23 5.57 14.16
N LYS A 15 -3.08 4.41 14.81
CA LYS A 15 -3.58 3.13 14.31
C LYS A 15 -5.10 3.09 14.26
N LEU A 16 -5.80 3.69 15.21
CA LEU A 16 -7.25 3.81 15.15
C LEU A 16 -7.68 4.63 13.93
N LYS A 17 -7.04 5.78 13.71
CA LYS A 17 -7.29 6.64 12.56
C LYS A 17 -6.98 5.92 11.24
N GLU A 18 -5.82 5.29 11.14
CA GLU A 18 -5.40 4.49 9.98
C GLU A 18 -6.39 3.37 9.68
N GLY A 19 -6.79 2.60 10.70
CA GLY A 19 -7.78 1.54 10.56
C GLY A 19 -9.12 2.04 10.02
N ARG A 20 -9.63 3.16 10.54
CA ARG A 20 -10.85 3.80 10.04
C ARG A 20 -10.70 4.28 8.58
N GLU A 21 -9.61 4.98 8.28
CA GLU A 21 -9.34 5.48 6.92
C GLU A 21 -9.15 4.35 5.90
N SER A 22 -8.56 3.22 6.32
CA SER A 22 -8.40 2.03 5.46
C SER A 22 -9.73 1.44 4.99
N ARG A 23 -10.80 1.67 5.76
CA ARG A 23 -12.18 1.28 5.41
C ARG A 23 -12.94 2.43 4.73
N GLY A 24 -12.29 3.56 4.50
CA GLY A 24 -12.91 4.73 3.92
C GLY A 24 -14.02 5.35 4.78
N LEU A 25 -14.00 5.14 6.08
CA LEU A 25 -15.00 5.68 6.99
C LEU A 25 -14.59 7.07 7.49
N THR A 26 -15.54 7.99 7.53
CA THR A 26 -15.41 9.25 8.28
C THR A 26 -15.53 8.98 9.78
N ILE A 27 -15.07 9.92 10.60
CA ILE A 27 -15.25 9.86 12.07
C ILE A 27 -16.74 9.69 12.42
N ARG A 28 -17.63 10.38 11.72
CA ARG A 28 -19.07 10.32 11.95
C ARG A 28 -19.63 8.93 11.62
N GLU A 29 -19.32 8.41 10.44
CA GLU A 29 -19.79 7.07 10.00
C GLU A 29 -19.34 5.96 10.95
N LEU A 30 -18.05 5.98 11.39
CA LEU A 30 -17.58 4.98 12.35
C LEU A 30 -18.27 5.17 13.71
N SER A 31 -18.46 6.40 14.19
CA SER A 31 -19.15 6.67 15.45
C SER A 31 -20.59 6.15 15.44
N GLU A 32 -21.32 6.37 14.35
CA GLU A 32 -22.68 5.85 14.16
C GLU A 32 -22.72 4.33 14.17
N LYS A 33 -21.79 3.67 13.44
CA LYS A 33 -21.69 2.20 13.35
C LYS A 33 -21.40 1.52 14.70
N ILE A 34 -20.58 2.13 15.56
CA ILE A 34 -20.24 1.59 16.89
C ILE A 34 -21.19 2.07 18.00
N GLY A 35 -22.22 2.85 17.66
CA GLY A 35 -23.25 3.28 18.61
C GLY A 35 -22.81 4.39 19.58
N LEU A 36 -21.77 5.18 19.23
CA LEU A 36 -21.39 6.32 20.05
C LEU A 36 -22.43 7.46 19.94
N ARG A 37 -22.75 8.07 21.08
CA ARG A 37 -23.68 9.20 21.12
C ARG A 37 -23.17 10.43 20.37
N THR A 38 -21.85 10.61 20.29
CA THR A 38 -21.23 11.74 19.63
C THR A 38 -19.94 11.34 18.91
N HIS A 39 -19.70 11.91 17.73
CA HIS A 39 -18.46 11.75 17.00
C HIS A 39 -17.25 12.38 17.72
N GLN A 40 -17.48 13.28 18.67
CA GLN A 40 -16.42 13.92 19.46
C GLN A 40 -15.65 12.90 20.33
N ALA A 41 -16.33 11.84 20.82
CA ALA A 41 -15.66 10.79 21.59
C ALA A 41 -14.60 10.07 20.73
N LEU A 42 -14.98 9.66 19.52
CA LEU A 42 -14.03 9.02 18.60
C LEU A 42 -12.87 9.95 18.21
N SER A 43 -13.16 11.24 17.96
CA SER A 43 -12.14 12.24 17.71
C SER A 43 -11.15 12.39 18.87
N LYS A 44 -11.60 12.30 20.13
CA LYS A 44 -10.71 12.30 21.29
C LYS A 44 -9.78 11.08 21.33
N TYR A 45 -10.29 9.91 20.93
CA TYR A 45 -9.49 8.68 20.85
C TYR A 45 -8.43 8.79 19.76
N GLU A 46 -8.78 9.25 18.56
CA GLU A 46 -7.83 9.42 17.44
C GLU A 46 -6.78 10.53 17.67
N ASN A 47 -7.06 11.48 18.56
CA ASN A 47 -6.11 12.54 18.94
C ASN A 47 -5.34 12.23 20.24
N GLY A 48 -5.47 11.03 20.78
CA GLY A 48 -4.77 10.61 22.00
C GLY A 48 -5.22 11.33 23.29
N LYS A 49 -6.34 12.07 23.23
CA LYS A 49 -6.88 12.79 24.40
C LYS A 49 -7.57 11.87 25.40
N SER A 50 -7.94 10.67 24.99
CA SER A 50 -8.49 9.62 25.86
C SER A 50 -8.35 8.26 25.18
N ILE A 51 -8.35 7.21 26.00
CA ILE A 51 -8.32 5.81 25.54
C ILE A 51 -9.76 5.30 25.44
N PRO A 52 -10.14 4.57 24.35
CA PRO A 52 -11.47 3.98 24.27
C PRO A 52 -11.68 2.94 25.38
N PRO A 53 -12.87 2.90 26.04
CA PRO A 53 -13.23 1.80 26.92
C PRO A 53 -13.21 0.46 26.17
N ALA A 54 -13.02 -0.65 26.90
CA ALA A 54 -12.90 -1.98 26.30
C ALA A 54 -14.09 -2.35 25.39
N GLU A 55 -15.32 -2.04 25.77
CA GLU A 55 -16.53 -2.30 24.97
C GLU A 55 -16.53 -1.51 23.65
N VAL A 56 -16.09 -0.24 23.69
CA VAL A 56 -15.98 0.61 22.52
C VAL A 56 -14.88 0.09 21.60
N LEU A 57 -13.72 -0.31 22.17
CA LEU A 57 -12.61 -0.87 21.40
C LEU A 57 -13.03 -2.18 20.71
N LEU A 58 -13.73 -3.07 21.39
CA LEU A 58 -14.28 -4.30 20.81
C LEU A 58 -15.23 -3.99 19.63
N SER A 59 -16.08 -2.98 19.78
CA SER A 59 -16.98 -2.55 18.70
C SER A 59 -16.18 -2.00 17.50
N ILE A 60 -15.14 -1.21 17.75
CA ILE A 60 -14.22 -0.69 16.71
C ILE A 60 -13.55 -1.86 15.99
N MET A 61 -12.98 -2.82 16.72
CA MET A 61 -12.32 -4.01 16.16
C MET A 61 -13.26 -4.78 15.22
N ASN A 62 -14.47 -5.02 15.65
CA ASN A 62 -15.47 -5.76 14.86
C ASN A 62 -15.87 -5.01 13.58
N ILE A 63 -16.15 -3.70 13.67
CA ILE A 63 -16.53 -2.89 12.50
C ILE A 63 -15.38 -2.73 11.52
N LEU A 64 -14.17 -2.51 12.02
CA LEU A 64 -12.98 -2.34 11.17
C LEU A 64 -12.41 -3.69 10.70
N ASN A 65 -12.82 -4.79 11.30
CA ASN A 65 -12.26 -6.13 11.09
C ASN A 65 -10.74 -6.12 11.21
N LEU A 66 -10.26 -5.62 12.36
CA LEU A 66 -8.84 -5.53 12.71
C LEU A 66 -8.61 -6.18 14.08
N PRO A 67 -7.50 -6.91 14.28
CA PRO A 67 -7.20 -7.59 15.53
C PRO A 67 -6.88 -6.59 16.65
N TYR A 68 -7.01 -7.04 17.91
CA TYR A 68 -6.73 -6.23 19.10
C TYR A 68 -5.30 -5.64 19.07
N ASP A 69 -4.31 -6.47 18.77
CA ASP A 69 -2.90 -6.08 18.78
C ASP A 69 -2.57 -4.96 17.79
N TYR A 70 -3.34 -4.83 16.72
CA TYR A 70 -3.20 -3.74 15.74
C TYR A 70 -3.28 -2.35 16.38
N PHE A 71 -4.08 -2.19 17.43
CA PHE A 71 -4.29 -0.90 18.10
C PHE A 71 -3.27 -0.62 19.22
N PHE A 72 -2.34 -1.56 19.48
CA PHE A 72 -1.38 -1.50 20.61
C PHE A 72 0.06 -1.74 20.15
N GLU A 73 0.40 -1.39 18.92
CA GLU A 73 1.76 -1.51 18.43
C GLU A 73 2.71 -0.51 19.12
N ASP A 74 3.85 -1.02 19.63
CA ASP A 74 4.97 -0.19 20.04
C ASP A 74 5.72 0.33 18.81
N GLY A 75 5.87 1.65 18.71
CA GLY A 75 6.71 2.26 17.68
C GLY A 75 6.10 2.28 16.29
N TYR A 76 4.88 2.82 16.16
CA TYR A 76 4.32 3.17 14.86
C TYR A 76 5.31 4.05 14.10
N ARG A 77 6.11 3.44 13.23
CA ARG A 77 6.85 4.19 12.21
C ARG A 77 5.81 4.70 11.22
N GLN A 78 5.52 6.01 11.26
CA GLN A 78 5.01 6.64 10.05
C GLN A 78 6.08 6.37 8.98
N ILE A 79 5.76 5.47 8.05
CA ILE A 79 6.57 5.34 6.83
C ILE A 79 6.61 6.75 6.26
N GLU A 80 7.81 7.31 6.14
CA GLU A 80 8.01 8.66 5.63
C GLU A 80 7.13 8.85 4.40
N LYS A 81 6.59 10.08 4.22
CA LYS A 81 5.69 10.40 3.11
C LYS A 81 6.45 10.38 1.78
N GLU A 82 6.92 9.21 1.39
CA GLU A 82 7.41 8.99 0.04
C GLU A 82 6.24 9.06 -0.95
N ILE A 83 6.55 9.45 -2.16
CA ILE A 83 5.56 9.63 -3.20
C ILE A 83 4.94 8.27 -3.55
N VAL A 84 3.61 8.18 -3.49
CA VAL A 84 2.86 7.03 -4.01
C VAL A 84 2.35 7.41 -5.39
N TYR A 85 2.72 6.62 -6.39
CA TYR A 85 2.21 6.78 -7.75
C TYR A 85 0.88 6.06 -7.88
N PHE A 86 -0.06 6.65 -8.61
CA PHE A 86 -1.40 6.10 -8.77
C PHE A 86 -1.77 6.00 -10.25
N ARG A 87 -2.05 4.80 -10.71
CA ARG A 87 -2.82 4.60 -11.93
C ARG A 87 -4.30 4.68 -11.61
N SER A 88 -4.87 5.87 -11.76
CA SER A 88 -6.25 6.13 -11.40
C SER A 88 -7.01 6.85 -12.51
N LYS A 89 -8.32 6.61 -12.55
CA LYS A 89 -9.21 7.41 -13.39
C LYS A 89 -9.26 8.84 -12.86
N ALA A 90 -9.63 9.80 -13.72
CA ALA A 90 -9.72 11.21 -13.37
C ALA A 90 -10.66 11.52 -12.17
N ASN A 91 -11.58 10.61 -11.87
CA ASN A 91 -12.55 10.73 -10.78
C ASN A 91 -12.10 10.06 -9.47
N ALA A 92 -10.86 9.58 -9.36
CA ALA A 92 -10.36 9.01 -8.12
C ALA A 92 -10.32 10.06 -7.01
N THR A 93 -11.09 9.82 -5.95
CA THR A 93 -11.21 10.74 -4.83
C THR A 93 -9.99 10.68 -3.90
N ALA A 94 -9.71 11.76 -3.15
CA ALA A 94 -8.68 11.76 -2.13
C ALA A 94 -8.89 10.65 -1.08
N LYS A 95 -10.14 10.32 -0.76
CA LYS A 95 -10.51 9.21 0.11
C LYS A 95 -10.00 7.87 -0.41
N LEU A 96 -10.21 7.59 -1.71
CA LEU A 96 -9.75 6.35 -2.34
C LEU A 96 -8.22 6.26 -2.39
N LYS A 97 -7.55 7.35 -2.75
CA LYS A 97 -6.09 7.43 -2.71
C LYS A 97 -5.57 7.10 -1.32
N ARG A 98 -6.18 7.69 -0.28
CA ARG A 98 -5.80 7.43 1.11
C ARG A 98 -5.96 5.96 1.52
N ILE A 99 -7.03 5.29 1.09
CA ILE A 99 -7.21 3.84 1.32
C ILE A 99 -6.05 3.04 0.72
N HIS A 100 -5.65 3.35 -0.51
CA HIS A 100 -4.58 2.64 -1.19
C HIS A 100 -3.20 2.94 -0.58
N GLU A 101 -2.94 4.19 -0.17
CA GLU A 101 -1.74 4.56 0.58
C GLU A 101 -1.57 3.73 1.86
N ILE A 102 -2.65 3.55 2.62
CA ILE A 102 -2.62 2.73 3.83
C ILE A 102 -2.37 1.25 3.48
N LYS A 103 -3.05 0.73 2.47
CA LYS A 103 -2.90 -0.68 2.09
C LYS A 103 -1.51 -1.00 1.56
N ILE A 104 -0.90 -0.11 0.76
CA ILE A 104 0.49 -0.30 0.31
C ILE A 104 1.48 -0.19 1.49
N SER A 105 1.21 0.68 2.46
CA SER A 105 2.02 0.76 3.68
C SER A 105 1.92 -0.53 4.52
N TRP A 106 0.76 -1.16 4.58
CA TRP A 106 0.61 -2.47 5.22
C TRP A 106 1.35 -3.58 4.46
N LEU A 107 1.33 -3.55 3.13
CA LEU A 107 2.12 -4.47 2.30
C LEU A 107 3.62 -4.33 2.59
N ILE A 108 4.12 -3.10 2.66
CA ILE A 108 5.52 -2.81 3.00
C ILE A 108 5.86 -3.37 4.38
N SER A 109 5.04 -3.07 5.39
CA SER A 109 5.27 -3.57 6.77
C SER A 109 5.25 -5.10 6.85
N LEU A 110 4.36 -5.75 6.10
CA LEU A 110 4.30 -7.21 6.01
C LEU A 110 5.57 -7.75 5.35
N PHE A 111 6.02 -7.12 4.28
CA PHE A 111 7.21 -7.53 3.55
C PHE A 111 8.48 -7.37 4.41
N ASP A 112 8.62 -6.23 5.10
CA ASP A 112 9.72 -5.99 6.04
C ASP A 112 9.78 -7.08 7.12
N TYR A 113 8.63 -7.49 7.66
CA TYR A 113 8.58 -8.60 8.60
C TYR A 113 9.01 -9.92 7.96
N LEU A 114 8.54 -10.21 6.75
CA LEU A 114 8.90 -11.44 6.04
C LEU A 114 10.39 -11.51 5.71
N GLU A 115 11.04 -10.39 5.40
CA GLU A 115 12.50 -10.31 5.20
C GLU A 115 13.32 -10.66 6.46
N THR A 116 12.72 -10.60 7.64
CA THR A 116 13.41 -11.06 8.87
C THR A 116 13.51 -12.58 8.97
N ILE A 117 12.72 -13.31 8.20
CA ILE A 117 12.59 -14.79 8.29
C ILE A 117 12.78 -15.51 6.95
N LEU A 118 12.75 -14.78 5.84
CA LEU A 118 12.88 -15.32 4.47
C LEU A 118 13.87 -14.49 3.67
N GLU A 119 14.53 -15.13 2.72
CA GLU A 119 15.35 -14.46 1.72
C GLU A 119 14.53 -14.21 0.45
N PHE A 120 14.50 -12.98 -0.01
CA PHE A 120 13.82 -12.57 -1.24
C PHE A 120 14.83 -12.14 -2.31
N PRO A 121 14.47 -12.24 -3.60
CA PRO A 121 15.28 -11.68 -4.67
C PRO A 121 15.56 -10.20 -4.43
N LYS A 122 16.79 -9.80 -4.74
CA LYS A 122 17.17 -8.38 -4.69
C LYS A 122 16.66 -7.69 -5.94
N SER A 123 16.27 -6.43 -5.80
CA SER A 123 15.91 -5.61 -6.95
C SER A 123 17.15 -5.42 -7.83
N ASP A 124 17.01 -5.71 -9.12
CA ASP A 124 18.00 -5.51 -10.17
C ASP A 124 17.49 -4.58 -11.28
N LEU A 125 16.57 -3.68 -10.91
CA LEU A 125 16.10 -2.65 -11.82
C LEU A 125 17.26 -1.73 -12.22
N PRO A 126 17.35 -1.33 -13.52
CA PRO A 126 18.39 -0.44 -13.96
C PRO A 126 18.30 0.91 -13.22
N GLU A 127 19.46 1.41 -12.81
CA GLU A 127 19.54 2.79 -12.32
C GLU A 127 19.27 3.73 -13.51
N THR A 128 18.04 4.20 -13.58
CA THR A 128 17.71 5.23 -14.56
C THR A 128 18.28 6.55 -14.08
N ASN A 129 19.21 7.13 -14.81
CA ASN A 129 19.72 8.50 -14.60
C ASN A 129 18.64 9.56 -14.96
N ILE A 130 17.37 9.24 -14.77
CA ILE A 130 16.30 10.22 -14.88
C ILE A 130 16.44 11.08 -13.63
N ASN A 131 17.12 12.23 -13.81
CA ASN A 131 17.16 13.27 -12.80
C ASN A 131 15.70 13.58 -12.41
N HIS A 132 15.32 13.26 -11.18
CA HIS A 132 14.12 13.77 -10.55
C HIS A 132 14.29 15.28 -10.33
N GLN A 133 14.36 16.04 -11.44
CA GLN A 133 14.38 17.48 -11.39
C GLN A 133 12.99 17.92 -10.90
N GLU A 134 12.99 18.95 -10.07
CA GLU A 134 11.77 19.56 -9.50
C GLU A 134 10.74 20.03 -10.56
N HIS A 135 11.12 19.97 -11.85
CA HIS A 135 10.25 20.30 -12.97
C HIS A 135 10.03 19.05 -13.83
N PHE A 136 8.77 18.65 -13.98
CA PHE A 136 8.36 17.62 -14.91
C PHE A 136 8.79 18.00 -16.34
N MET A 137 9.77 17.27 -16.86
CA MET A 137 10.16 17.34 -18.26
C MET A 137 9.64 16.07 -18.93
N PRO A 138 8.81 16.18 -19.99
CA PRO A 138 8.38 15.01 -20.75
C PRO A 138 9.61 14.29 -21.31
N THR A 139 9.76 13.00 -21.00
CA THR A 139 10.80 12.16 -21.57
C THR A 139 10.50 11.91 -23.05
N ASP A 140 11.50 11.96 -23.93
CA ASP A 140 11.32 11.66 -25.34
C ASP A 140 10.86 10.20 -25.50
N PHE A 141 10.01 9.97 -26.49
CA PHE A 141 9.49 8.63 -26.80
C PHE A 141 10.61 7.63 -27.12
N ASN A 142 11.66 8.08 -27.83
CA ASN A 142 12.82 7.25 -28.14
C ASN A 142 13.60 6.85 -26.89
N ASP A 143 13.70 7.72 -25.89
CA ASP A 143 14.36 7.42 -24.63
C ASP A 143 13.58 6.36 -23.85
N ILE A 144 12.25 6.44 -23.84
CA ILE A 144 11.36 5.44 -23.21
C ILE A 144 11.53 4.07 -23.88
N GLU A 145 11.54 4.03 -25.21
CA GLU A 145 11.75 2.80 -25.99
C GLU A 145 13.15 2.18 -25.72
N ASN A 146 14.18 3.03 -25.65
CA ASN A 146 15.54 2.60 -25.33
C ASN A 146 15.64 1.99 -23.92
N ILE A 147 15.03 2.64 -22.90
CA ILE A 147 14.98 2.14 -21.53
C ILE A 147 14.25 0.80 -21.47
N ALA A 148 13.11 0.69 -22.14
CA ALA A 148 12.34 -0.55 -22.20
C ALA A 148 13.13 -1.69 -22.87
N SER A 149 13.87 -1.39 -23.94
CA SER A 149 14.71 -2.35 -24.66
C SER A 149 15.90 -2.79 -23.79
N GLU A 150 16.52 -1.84 -23.09
CA GLU A 150 17.63 -2.13 -22.17
C GLU A 150 17.17 -3.02 -21.00
N LEU A 151 16.02 -2.73 -20.41
CA LEU A 151 15.43 -3.55 -19.36
C LEU A 151 15.15 -4.98 -19.86
N ARG A 152 14.59 -5.13 -21.06
CA ARG A 152 14.37 -6.45 -21.67
C ARG A 152 15.69 -7.21 -21.85
N ARG A 153 16.73 -6.53 -22.27
CA ARG A 153 18.07 -7.11 -22.45
C ARG A 153 18.67 -7.54 -21.10
N GLN A 154 18.57 -6.69 -20.09
CA GLN A 154 19.07 -6.97 -18.72
C GLN A 154 18.37 -8.19 -18.11
N TRP A 155 17.07 -8.33 -18.34
CA TRP A 155 16.28 -9.44 -17.83
C TRP A 155 16.28 -10.68 -18.75
N ASP A 156 17.15 -10.69 -19.75
CA ASP A 156 17.28 -11.80 -20.73
C ASP A 156 15.95 -12.15 -21.41
N LEU A 157 15.18 -11.14 -21.75
CA LEU A 157 13.89 -11.28 -22.42
C LEU A 157 14.06 -11.13 -23.94
N ASN A 158 13.48 -12.09 -24.68
CA ASN A 158 13.38 -11.98 -26.12
C ASN A 158 12.37 -10.88 -26.53
N GLU A 159 12.28 -10.58 -27.85
CA GLU A 159 11.28 -9.65 -28.40
C GLU A 159 9.85 -10.16 -28.29
N GLY A 160 9.67 -11.42 -27.95
CA GLY A 160 8.37 -12.07 -27.82
C GLY A 160 7.54 -11.60 -26.62
N PRO A 161 6.30 -12.07 -26.52
CA PRO A 161 5.41 -11.72 -25.43
C PRO A 161 5.89 -12.31 -24.09
N ILE A 162 5.68 -11.58 -22.99
CA ILE A 162 5.92 -12.04 -21.64
C ILE A 162 4.72 -12.89 -21.18
N SER A 163 4.97 -14.16 -20.89
CA SER A 163 3.89 -15.10 -20.50
C SER A 163 3.33 -14.78 -19.12
N ASP A 164 4.21 -14.61 -18.13
CA ASP A 164 3.86 -14.30 -16.73
C ASP A 164 4.69 -13.11 -16.23
N ILE A 165 4.08 -11.94 -16.28
CA ILE A 165 4.72 -10.69 -15.84
C ILE A 165 4.83 -10.61 -14.33
N THR A 166 3.90 -11.22 -13.57
CA THR A 166 3.94 -11.22 -12.11
C THR A 166 5.14 -12.00 -11.61
N HIS A 167 5.31 -13.24 -12.10
CA HIS A 167 6.47 -14.05 -11.77
C HIS A 167 7.79 -13.40 -12.22
N LEU A 168 7.78 -12.77 -13.39
CA LEU A 168 8.95 -12.02 -13.86
C LEU A 168 9.33 -10.91 -12.87
N PHE A 169 8.37 -10.11 -12.42
CA PHE A 169 8.60 -9.02 -11.48
C PHE A 169 9.12 -9.53 -10.13
N GLU A 170 8.49 -10.57 -9.59
CA GLU A 170 8.91 -11.18 -8.32
C GLU A 170 10.33 -11.75 -8.41
N LYS A 171 10.69 -12.38 -9.53
CA LYS A 171 12.06 -12.87 -9.81
C LYS A 171 13.09 -11.73 -9.76
N HIS A 172 12.72 -10.54 -10.18
CA HIS A 172 13.56 -9.34 -10.21
C HIS A 172 13.35 -8.42 -8.99
N GLY A 173 12.84 -8.96 -7.89
CA GLY A 173 12.78 -8.28 -6.60
C GLY A 173 11.69 -7.21 -6.48
N ILE A 174 10.72 -7.17 -7.40
CA ILE A 174 9.54 -6.29 -7.32
C ILE A 174 8.46 -6.99 -6.52
N VAL A 175 7.91 -6.32 -5.53
CA VAL A 175 6.84 -6.87 -4.68
C VAL A 175 5.48 -6.54 -5.27
N VAL A 176 4.75 -7.57 -5.71
CA VAL A 176 3.41 -7.42 -6.29
C VAL A 176 2.36 -7.99 -5.35
N SER A 177 1.27 -7.27 -5.12
CA SER A 177 0.12 -7.75 -4.37
C SER A 177 -1.20 -7.38 -5.06
N LEU A 178 -2.16 -8.29 -4.96
CA LEU A 178 -3.52 -8.08 -5.45
C LEU A 178 -4.45 -7.76 -4.28
N ILE A 179 -5.27 -6.74 -4.41
CA ILE A 179 -6.28 -6.41 -3.42
C ILE A 179 -7.68 -6.45 -4.01
N LYS A 180 -8.63 -6.84 -3.18
CA LYS A 180 -10.04 -6.59 -3.50
C LYS A 180 -10.32 -5.10 -3.35
N SER A 181 -10.79 -4.47 -4.40
CA SER A 181 -11.25 -3.10 -4.39
C SER A 181 -12.70 -3.06 -4.91
N GLU A 182 -13.61 -2.55 -4.11
CA GLU A 182 -15.00 -2.34 -4.52
C GLU A 182 -15.14 -1.13 -5.45
N ASP A 183 -14.14 -0.25 -5.46
CA ASP A 183 -14.12 0.94 -6.28
C ASP A 183 -13.09 0.82 -7.41
N PHE A 184 -13.58 0.96 -8.64
CA PHE A 184 -12.81 0.80 -9.88
C PHE A 184 -12.12 2.09 -10.36
N ALA A 185 -12.03 3.11 -9.51
CA ALA A 185 -11.39 4.36 -9.87
C ALA A 185 -9.86 4.29 -9.79
N ILE A 186 -9.30 3.34 -9.04
CA ILE A 186 -7.86 3.08 -8.94
C ILE A 186 -7.59 1.66 -9.41
N ASP A 187 -6.88 1.52 -10.53
CA ASP A 187 -6.49 0.24 -11.10
C ASP A 187 -5.26 -0.34 -10.36
N ALA A 188 -4.30 0.51 -9.99
CA ALA A 188 -3.12 0.15 -9.23
C ALA A 188 -2.50 1.38 -8.54
N CYS A 189 -1.60 1.11 -7.61
CA CYS A 189 -0.66 2.10 -7.12
C CYS A 189 0.69 1.45 -6.86
N SER A 190 1.75 2.23 -7.03
CA SER A 190 3.12 1.80 -6.79
C SER A 190 3.85 2.76 -5.86
N ARG A 191 4.88 2.23 -5.17
CA ARG A 191 5.72 2.98 -4.26
C ARG A 191 7.12 2.41 -4.23
N TRP A 192 8.11 3.29 -4.29
CA TRP A 192 9.49 2.96 -4.06
C TRP A 192 9.85 3.11 -2.58
N ILE A 193 10.59 2.16 -2.04
CA ILE A 193 11.24 2.23 -0.73
C ILE A 193 12.70 1.85 -0.93
N GLY A 194 13.57 2.83 -0.86
CA GLY A 194 14.95 2.65 -1.30
C GLY A 194 15.02 2.20 -2.75
N ASN A 195 15.61 1.05 -3.03
CA ASN A 195 15.70 0.45 -4.37
C ASN A 195 14.64 -0.63 -4.65
N LYS A 196 13.63 -0.78 -3.79
CA LYS A 196 12.60 -1.80 -3.92
C LYS A 196 11.28 -1.18 -4.35
N LEU A 197 10.68 -1.74 -5.40
CA LEU A 197 9.38 -1.32 -5.92
C LEU A 197 8.27 -2.22 -5.36
N PHE A 198 7.25 -1.60 -4.78
CA PHE A 198 6.02 -2.23 -4.33
C PHE A 198 4.87 -1.84 -5.25
N ILE A 199 4.12 -2.81 -5.73
CA ILE A 199 2.96 -2.59 -6.60
C ILE A 199 1.74 -3.26 -6.00
N LEU A 200 0.67 -2.48 -5.84
CA LEU A 200 -0.61 -2.94 -5.34
C LEU A 200 -1.66 -2.81 -6.45
N VAL A 201 -2.21 -3.93 -6.92
CA VAL A 201 -3.17 -3.97 -8.03
C VAL A 201 -4.56 -4.33 -7.52
N GLY A 202 -5.57 -3.58 -7.93
CA GLY A 202 -6.97 -3.91 -7.72
C GLY A 202 -7.43 -4.98 -8.72
N ASN A 203 -8.00 -6.10 -8.25
CA ASN A 203 -8.28 -7.25 -9.12
C ASN A 203 -9.75 -7.59 -9.37
N GLU A 204 -10.71 -6.91 -8.73
CA GLU A 204 -12.11 -7.40 -8.68
C GLU A 204 -12.83 -7.59 -10.03
N ARG A 205 -12.36 -6.95 -11.10
CA ARG A 205 -12.86 -7.14 -12.47
C ARG A 205 -11.78 -7.06 -13.54
N SER A 206 -10.55 -7.28 -13.16
CA SER A 206 -9.44 -7.17 -14.11
C SER A 206 -9.25 -8.46 -14.87
N THR A 207 -9.29 -8.40 -16.19
CA THR A 207 -8.86 -9.51 -17.03
C THR A 207 -7.34 -9.72 -16.88
N PRO A 208 -6.82 -10.93 -17.12
CA PRO A 208 -5.38 -11.18 -17.09
C PRO A 208 -4.58 -10.19 -17.97
N SER A 209 -5.10 -9.84 -19.14
CA SER A 209 -4.46 -8.86 -20.04
C SER A 209 -4.41 -7.46 -19.41
N ARG A 210 -5.46 -7.05 -18.70
CA ARG A 210 -5.49 -5.77 -18.01
C ARG A 210 -4.48 -5.72 -16.84
N ILE A 211 -4.37 -6.80 -16.08
CA ILE A 211 -3.39 -6.91 -15.00
C ILE A 211 -1.97 -6.80 -15.58
N LYS A 212 -1.66 -7.52 -16.64
CA LYS A 212 -0.37 -7.44 -17.35
C LYS A 212 -0.03 -6.02 -17.76
N PHE A 213 -0.97 -5.35 -18.42
CA PHE A 213 -0.78 -3.96 -18.88
C PHE A 213 -0.62 -3.01 -17.69
N THR A 214 -1.39 -3.21 -16.62
CA THR A 214 -1.29 -2.39 -15.40
C THR A 214 0.06 -2.55 -14.73
N LEU A 215 0.56 -3.78 -14.56
CA LEU A 215 1.87 -4.03 -13.99
C LEU A 215 3.00 -3.39 -14.81
N ALA A 216 2.97 -3.57 -16.15
CA ALA A 216 3.95 -2.93 -17.03
C ALA A 216 3.91 -1.40 -16.94
N HIS A 217 2.74 -0.80 -16.76
CA HIS A 217 2.59 0.64 -16.58
C HIS A 217 3.18 1.14 -15.26
N GLU A 218 2.92 0.40 -14.16
CA GLU A 218 3.49 0.76 -12.85
C GLU A 218 5.03 0.65 -12.82
N LEU A 219 5.59 -0.28 -13.59
CA LEU A 219 7.04 -0.39 -13.75
C LEU A 219 7.63 0.81 -14.50
N GLY A 220 6.86 1.42 -15.39
CA GLY A 220 7.28 2.60 -16.16
C GLY A 220 7.35 3.91 -15.36
N HIS A 221 6.80 3.90 -14.15
CA HIS A 221 6.90 5.04 -13.21
C HIS A 221 8.19 4.99 -12.41
#